data_e4492f031ea995832400ea61aba8dd43
#
_entry.id   e4492f031ea995832400ea61aba8dd43
#
_cell.length_a   1.000
_cell.length_b   1.000
_cell.length_c   1.000
_cell.angle_alpha   90.00
_cell.angle_beta   90.00
_cell.angle_gamma   90.00
#
_symmetry.space_group_name_H-M   'P 1'
#
loop_
_entity.id
_entity.type
_entity.pdbx_description
1 polymer ?
#
loop_
_entity_poly.entity_id
_entity_poly.type
_entity_poly.pdbx_seq_one_letter_code
_entity_poly.pdbx_strand_id
1 'polypeptide(L)'
;RDIDLAMDSWITHEFNQPWMQESWQLSLVNAGHIPGAGMLKVETDNKNILFTGDFDTRDSPLTNGAKPYDVDMLFIEGTYGGRDHANQQEELDRFIENVIRVTDKGGTVLIPAFANGRTQDMLIRLYDNCPELDVHVDGMGKRITKLQLENSQFLRDPKLLNDAWNWSRRVSSKSDRKKALDSDVIVSTSGMLQGGPSIWYLNRLRHDMENEIFFTGYQARDTGGRKLQSESKVDIFGKEVDISLNWESFSFSTHAGHKEITEFIYSCNPQDVIIYHTDPNNARPHLV
;
A
#
# COMPACT_ATOMS: atom_id res chain seq x y z
N ARG A 1 -10.75 -10.34 -26.09
CA ARG A 1 -10.45 -11.71 -26.61
C ARG A 1 -9.20 -12.29 -25.98
N ASP A 2 -8.06 -11.58 -26.00
CA ASP A 2 -6.80 -12.09 -25.43
C ASP A 2 -6.84 -12.16 -23.90
N ILE A 3 -7.50 -11.19 -23.25
CA ILE A 3 -7.74 -11.19 -21.80
C ILE A 3 -8.65 -12.35 -21.40
N ASP A 4 -9.73 -12.59 -22.13
CA ASP A 4 -10.67 -13.68 -21.83
C ASP A 4 -9.96 -15.04 -21.95
N LEU A 5 -9.14 -15.26 -23.01
CA LEU A 5 -8.35 -16.47 -23.16
C LEU A 5 -7.32 -16.66 -22.03
N ALA A 6 -6.70 -15.57 -21.57
CA ALA A 6 -5.79 -15.63 -20.44
C ALA A 6 -6.55 -16.01 -19.14
N MET A 7 -7.73 -15.43 -18.91
CA MET A 7 -8.57 -15.73 -17.72
C MET A 7 -9.05 -17.20 -17.74
N ASP A 8 -9.41 -17.73 -18.90
CA ASP A 8 -9.86 -19.13 -19.06
C ASP A 8 -8.75 -20.15 -18.76
N SER A 9 -7.48 -19.73 -18.82
CA SER A 9 -6.32 -20.58 -18.51
C SER A 9 -5.83 -20.47 -17.06
N TRP A 10 -6.46 -19.64 -16.23
CA TRP A 10 -6.05 -19.48 -14.82
C TRP A 10 -6.46 -20.69 -13.99
N ILE A 11 -5.52 -21.14 -13.17
CA ILE A 11 -5.75 -22.14 -12.12
C ILE A 11 -5.50 -21.41 -10.79
N THR A 12 -6.46 -21.47 -9.88
CA THR A 12 -6.37 -20.85 -8.57
C THR A 12 -5.99 -21.89 -7.51
N HIS A 13 -5.16 -21.47 -6.55
CA HIS A 13 -4.75 -22.30 -5.42
C HIS A 13 -5.00 -21.55 -4.12
N GLU A 14 -5.48 -22.26 -3.11
CA GLU A 14 -5.72 -21.70 -1.79
C GLU A 14 -4.42 -21.58 -1.00
N PHE A 15 -4.34 -20.59 -0.09
CA PHE A 15 -3.20 -20.43 0.80
C PHE A 15 -3.08 -21.64 1.74
N ASN A 16 -1.83 -22.03 2.02
CA ASN A 16 -1.48 -23.15 2.89
C ASN A 16 -2.01 -24.52 2.42
N GLN A 17 -2.43 -24.62 1.16
CA GLN A 17 -2.81 -25.89 0.54
C GLN A 17 -1.79 -26.26 -0.54
N PRO A 18 -0.94 -27.28 -0.32
CA PRO A 18 0.03 -27.70 -1.31
C PRO A 18 -0.64 -28.32 -2.54
N TRP A 19 -0.02 -28.10 -3.70
CA TRP A 19 -0.40 -28.82 -4.94
C TRP A 19 0.85 -29.32 -5.65
N MET A 20 0.69 -30.34 -6.48
CA MET A 20 1.78 -30.87 -7.32
C MET A 20 1.79 -30.21 -8.68
N GLN A 21 2.97 -29.77 -9.09
CA GLN A 21 3.28 -29.35 -10.46
C GLN A 21 4.42 -30.23 -10.96
N GLU A 22 4.10 -31.22 -11.80
CA GLU A 22 5.03 -32.29 -12.16
C GLU A 22 5.58 -33.01 -10.91
N SER A 23 6.89 -32.97 -10.67
CA SER A 23 7.56 -33.56 -9.50
C SER A 23 7.73 -32.58 -8.32
N TRP A 24 7.30 -31.32 -8.47
CA TRP A 24 7.47 -30.30 -7.43
C TRP A 24 6.20 -30.10 -6.63
N GLN A 25 6.33 -29.97 -5.32
CA GLN A 25 5.26 -29.54 -4.47
C GLN A 25 5.34 -28.01 -4.28
N LEU A 26 4.24 -27.32 -4.58
CA LEU A 26 4.14 -25.88 -4.43
C LEU A 26 3.10 -25.52 -3.36
N SER A 27 3.31 -24.41 -2.68
CA SER A 27 2.31 -23.83 -1.79
C SER A 27 2.43 -22.32 -1.72
N LEU A 28 1.29 -21.65 -1.59
CA LEU A 28 1.23 -20.20 -1.32
C LEU A 28 1.07 -19.97 0.19
N VAL A 29 1.85 -19.04 0.73
CA VAL A 29 1.78 -18.64 2.13
C VAL A 29 1.74 -17.10 2.21
N ASN A 30 1.22 -16.54 3.30
CA ASN A 30 1.04 -15.10 3.45
C ASN A 30 2.37 -14.33 3.36
N ALA A 31 2.41 -13.30 2.53
CA ALA A 31 3.55 -12.40 2.36
C ALA A 31 3.50 -11.15 3.27
N GLY A 32 2.37 -10.85 3.92
CA GLY A 32 2.24 -9.70 4.82
C GLY A 32 2.18 -8.33 4.14
N HIS A 33 2.40 -8.25 2.83
CA HIS A 33 2.45 -6.98 2.09
C HIS A 33 1.08 -6.30 1.97
N ILE A 34 0.15 -6.94 1.31
CA ILE A 34 -1.26 -6.50 1.14
C ILE A 34 -2.17 -7.73 1.21
N PRO A 35 -3.50 -7.56 1.44
CA PRO A 35 -4.42 -8.69 1.46
C PRO A 35 -4.35 -9.52 0.17
N GLY A 36 -4.09 -10.82 0.31
CA GLY A 36 -3.92 -11.75 -0.80
C GLY A 36 -2.51 -11.83 -1.41
N ALA A 37 -1.54 -11.05 -0.93
CA ALA A 37 -0.15 -11.22 -1.34
C ALA A 37 0.44 -12.51 -0.78
N GLY A 38 1.04 -13.33 -1.66
CA GLY A 38 1.57 -14.64 -1.30
C GLY A 38 3.06 -14.80 -1.61
N MET A 39 3.77 -15.45 -0.68
CA MET A 39 5.07 -16.05 -0.95
C MET A 39 4.87 -17.43 -1.56
N LEU A 40 5.69 -17.81 -2.51
CA LEU A 40 5.66 -19.13 -3.13
C LEU A 40 6.76 -20.02 -2.55
N LYS A 41 6.34 -21.11 -1.90
CA LYS A 41 7.23 -22.23 -1.52
C LYS A 41 7.27 -23.26 -2.63
N VAL A 42 8.46 -23.72 -2.95
CA VAL A 42 8.69 -24.80 -3.92
C VAL A 42 9.55 -25.87 -3.24
N GLU A 43 9.01 -27.06 -3.12
CA GLU A 43 9.70 -28.24 -2.55
C GLU A 43 9.98 -29.22 -3.68
N THR A 44 11.26 -29.54 -3.87
CA THR A 44 11.75 -30.53 -4.84
C THR A 44 12.40 -31.70 -4.12
N ASP A 45 12.80 -32.75 -4.83
CA ASP A 45 13.51 -33.90 -4.24
C ASP A 45 14.82 -33.49 -3.53
N ASN A 46 15.41 -32.34 -3.91
CA ASN A 46 16.75 -31.96 -3.47
C ASN A 46 16.83 -30.61 -2.77
N LYS A 47 15.85 -29.71 -2.95
CA LYS A 47 15.90 -28.35 -2.43
C LYS A 47 14.51 -27.82 -2.08
N ASN A 48 14.47 -27.05 -0.99
CA ASN A 48 13.34 -26.19 -0.61
C ASN A 48 13.69 -24.76 -1.00
N ILE A 49 12.78 -24.09 -1.73
CA ILE A 49 12.98 -22.75 -2.26
C ILE A 49 11.82 -21.86 -1.82
N LEU A 50 12.12 -20.63 -1.44
CA LEU A 50 11.11 -19.62 -1.12
C LEU A 50 11.30 -18.38 -2.01
N PHE A 51 10.20 -17.93 -2.63
CA PHE A 51 10.09 -16.65 -3.33
C PHE A 51 9.18 -15.74 -2.51
N THR A 52 9.71 -14.64 -1.98
CA THR A 52 8.91 -13.77 -1.11
C THR A 52 7.85 -12.96 -1.84
N GLY A 53 8.07 -12.62 -3.13
CA GLY A 53 7.36 -11.48 -3.70
C GLY A 53 7.66 -10.22 -2.86
N ASP A 54 6.84 -9.20 -2.98
CA ASP A 54 6.85 -8.09 -2.04
C ASP A 54 6.32 -8.59 -0.69
N PHE A 55 7.05 -8.33 0.41
CA PHE A 55 6.70 -8.87 1.73
C PHE A 55 6.94 -7.89 2.88
N ASP A 56 6.26 -8.12 3.98
CA ASP A 56 6.52 -7.47 5.27
C ASP A 56 6.33 -8.46 6.42
N THR A 57 7.25 -8.46 7.38
CA THR A 57 7.17 -9.32 8.58
C THR A 57 6.37 -8.68 9.71
N ARG A 58 6.10 -7.38 9.60
CA ARG A 58 5.34 -6.63 10.59
C ARG A 58 3.84 -6.80 10.34
N ASP A 59 3.10 -6.86 11.43
CA ASP A 59 1.65 -6.78 11.37
C ASP A 59 1.20 -5.37 10.92
N SER A 60 0.24 -5.32 10.01
CA SER A 60 -0.42 -4.09 9.61
C SER A 60 -1.90 -4.10 10.04
N PRO A 61 -2.65 -3.00 9.91
CA PRO A 61 -4.10 -3.04 10.11
C PRO A 61 -4.83 -4.04 9.22
N LEU A 62 -4.27 -4.36 8.05
CA LEU A 62 -4.92 -5.20 7.02
C LEU A 62 -4.42 -6.65 7.01
N THR A 63 -3.14 -6.88 7.31
CA THR A 63 -2.49 -8.19 7.13
C THR A 63 -1.64 -8.57 8.33
N ASN A 64 -1.57 -9.86 8.62
CA ASN A 64 -0.53 -10.39 9.51
C ASN A 64 0.80 -10.39 8.76
N GLY A 65 1.91 -10.18 9.46
CA GLY A 65 3.24 -10.25 8.90
C GLY A 65 3.60 -11.64 8.37
N ALA A 66 4.48 -11.68 7.37
CA ALA A 66 5.06 -12.90 6.82
C ALA A 66 5.82 -13.69 7.88
N LYS A 67 5.78 -15.02 7.76
CA LYS A 67 6.53 -15.92 8.64
C LYS A 67 7.70 -16.55 7.87
N PRO A 68 8.86 -16.74 8.50
CA PRO A 68 9.99 -17.41 7.88
C PRO A 68 9.75 -18.92 7.76
N TYR A 69 10.44 -19.54 6.81
CA TYR A 69 10.45 -20.98 6.57
C TYR A 69 11.89 -21.43 6.35
N ASP A 70 12.30 -22.56 6.93
CA ASP A 70 13.61 -23.16 6.69
C ASP A 70 13.70 -23.63 5.23
N VAL A 71 14.67 -23.08 4.47
CA VAL A 71 14.81 -23.33 3.03
C VAL A 71 16.27 -23.35 2.60
N ASP A 72 16.56 -24.06 1.51
CA ASP A 72 17.92 -24.12 0.95
C ASP A 72 18.25 -22.88 0.13
N MET A 73 17.24 -22.30 -0.54
CA MET A 73 17.39 -21.14 -1.41
C MET A 73 16.27 -20.13 -1.17
N LEU A 74 16.67 -18.88 -0.98
CA LEU A 74 15.74 -17.77 -0.74
C LEU A 74 15.87 -16.71 -1.84
N PHE A 75 14.75 -16.46 -2.55
CA PHE A 75 14.58 -15.30 -3.42
C PHE A 75 13.80 -14.24 -2.64
N ILE A 76 14.44 -13.11 -2.35
CA ILE A 76 13.89 -12.08 -1.46
C ILE A 76 13.97 -10.69 -2.08
N GLU A 77 12.92 -9.90 -1.90
CA GLU A 77 12.93 -8.50 -2.29
C GLU A 77 13.85 -7.66 -1.40
N GLY A 78 14.41 -6.61 -1.95
CA GLY A 78 15.30 -5.67 -1.25
C GLY A 78 14.94 -4.21 -1.41
N THR A 79 13.64 -3.87 -1.51
CA THR A 79 13.16 -2.50 -1.74
C THR A 79 13.70 -1.51 -0.71
N TYR A 80 13.81 -1.94 0.53
CA TYR A 80 14.39 -1.17 1.65
C TYR A 80 15.75 -1.71 2.12
N GLY A 81 16.47 -2.44 1.28
CA GLY A 81 17.85 -2.85 1.58
C GLY A 81 18.71 -1.64 1.97
N GLY A 82 19.36 -1.71 3.15
CA GLY A 82 20.17 -0.62 3.71
C GLY A 82 19.39 0.55 4.33
N ARG A 83 18.07 0.45 4.48
CA ARG A 83 17.22 1.47 5.10
C ARG A 83 16.19 0.84 6.03
N ASP A 84 16.10 1.35 7.25
CA ASP A 84 15.06 0.96 8.20
C ASP A 84 13.86 1.91 8.11
N HIS A 85 12.72 1.45 8.60
CA HIS A 85 11.54 2.27 8.76
C HIS A 85 11.60 3.07 10.06
N ALA A 86 10.97 4.25 10.06
CA ALA A 86 10.65 4.96 11.29
C ALA A 86 9.73 4.13 12.18
N ASN A 87 9.66 4.47 13.46
CA ASN A 87 8.70 3.86 14.38
C ASN A 87 7.28 4.07 13.87
N GLN A 88 6.53 2.98 13.67
CA GLN A 88 5.18 3.04 13.09
C GLN A 88 4.20 3.82 13.95
N GLN A 89 4.31 3.76 15.28
CA GLN A 89 3.42 4.50 16.19
C GLN A 89 3.72 5.99 16.13
N GLU A 90 4.99 6.38 16.20
CA GLU A 90 5.40 7.78 16.07
C GLU A 90 4.96 8.40 14.74
N GLU A 91 5.06 7.60 13.66
CA GLU A 91 4.63 8.05 12.35
C GLU A 91 3.10 8.16 12.23
N LEU A 92 2.35 7.27 12.90
CA LEU A 92 0.90 7.37 13.01
C LEU A 92 0.50 8.60 13.82
N ASP A 93 1.12 8.81 14.97
CA ASP A 93 0.82 9.96 15.83
C ASP A 93 1.07 11.27 15.06
N ARG A 94 2.21 11.38 14.38
CA ARG A 94 2.54 12.52 13.50
C ARG A 94 1.50 12.72 12.38
N PHE A 95 1.05 11.63 11.76
CA PHE A 95 0.01 11.69 10.73
C PHE A 95 -1.30 12.24 11.29
N ILE A 96 -1.76 11.71 12.41
CA ILE A 96 -3.02 12.12 13.05
C ILE A 96 -2.95 13.58 13.53
N GLU A 97 -1.87 13.99 14.19
CA GLU A 97 -1.66 15.38 14.60
C GLU A 97 -1.74 16.35 13.41
N ASN A 98 -1.15 15.98 12.28
CA ASN A 98 -1.21 16.81 11.06
C ASN A 98 -2.60 16.83 10.43
N VAL A 99 -3.34 15.70 10.43
CA VAL A 99 -4.74 15.68 9.97
C VAL A 99 -5.57 16.64 10.80
N ILE A 100 -5.53 16.54 12.13
CA ILE A 100 -6.26 17.42 13.05
C ILE A 100 -5.86 18.89 12.85
N ARG A 101 -4.56 19.17 12.73
CA ARG A 101 -4.05 20.53 12.47
C ARG A 101 -4.65 21.19 11.24
N VAL A 102 -4.86 20.44 10.16
CA VAL A 102 -5.45 20.96 8.93
C VAL A 102 -6.96 21.13 9.08
N THR A 103 -7.65 20.13 9.61
CA THR A 103 -9.12 20.13 9.73
C THR A 103 -9.62 21.13 10.76
N ASP A 104 -8.90 21.36 11.87
CA ASP A 104 -9.23 22.40 12.86
C ASP A 104 -9.20 23.83 12.30
N LYS A 105 -8.47 24.04 11.19
CA LYS A 105 -8.43 25.32 10.47
C LYS A 105 -9.51 25.42 9.39
N GLY A 106 -10.31 24.38 9.20
CA GLY A 106 -11.32 24.28 8.16
C GLY A 106 -10.76 23.86 6.79
N GLY A 107 -9.51 23.37 6.73
CA GLY A 107 -8.90 22.84 5.53
C GLY A 107 -9.29 21.39 5.27
N THR A 108 -9.14 20.94 4.04
CA THR A 108 -9.34 19.56 3.60
C THR A 108 -7.99 18.87 3.36
N VAL A 109 -7.81 17.68 3.92
CA VAL A 109 -6.64 16.83 3.64
C VAL A 109 -6.92 15.93 2.44
N LEU A 110 -6.19 16.08 1.34
CA LEU A 110 -6.20 15.15 0.22
C LEU A 110 -5.14 14.06 0.43
N ILE A 111 -5.56 12.80 0.51
CA ILE A 111 -4.68 11.64 0.61
C ILE A 111 -4.73 10.85 -0.72
N PRO A 112 -3.78 11.08 -1.64
CA PRO A 112 -3.59 10.23 -2.80
C PRO A 112 -3.18 8.82 -2.33
N ALA A 113 -4.00 7.80 -2.64
CA ALA A 113 -3.80 6.44 -2.15
C ALA A 113 -3.85 5.41 -3.27
N PHE A 114 -3.05 4.34 -3.15
CA PHE A 114 -3.20 3.17 -4.01
C PHE A 114 -4.53 2.48 -3.74
N ALA A 115 -5.12 1.92 -4.79
CA ALA A 115 -6.43 1.29 -4.71
C ALA A 115 -6.45 0.06 -3.81
N ASN A 116 -5.37 -0.73 -3.83
CA ASN A 116 -5.21 -1.93 -3.02
C ASN A 116 -4.22 -1.69 -1.88
N GLY A 117 -4.61 -2.00 -0.67
CA GLY A 117 -3.83 -1.85 0.55
C GLY A 117 -3.93 -0.43 1.14
N ARG A 118 -3.37 0.59 0.49
CA ARG A 118 -3.24 1.93 1.08
C ARG A 118 -4.57 2.64 1.32
N THR A 119 -5.52 2.57 0.41
CA THR A 119 -6.86 3.15 0.63
C THR A 119 -7.50 2.59 1.89
N GLN A 120 -7.46 1.28 2.08
CA GLN A 120 -8.08 0.59 3.20
C GLN A 120 -7.31 0.85 4.53
N ASP A 121 -5.99 0.85 4.47
CA ASP A 121 -5.13 1.19 5.60
C ASP A 121 -5.43 2.61 6.13
N MET A 122 -5.55 3.59 5.24
CA MET A 122 -5.90 4.96 5.65
C MET A 122 -7.30 5.05 6.26
N LEU A 123 -8.28 4.33 5.71
CA LEU A 123 -9.63 4.31 6.28
C LEU A 123 -9.64 3.74 7.70
N ILE A 124 -8.92 2.66 7.95
CA ILE A 124 -8.81 2.06 9.29
C ILE A 124 -8.12 3.03 10.26
N ARG A 125 -6.98 3.61 9.88
CA ARG A 125 -6.24 4.53 10.75
C ARG A 125 -7.04 5.77 11.12
N LEU A 126 -7.76 6.35 10.17
CA LEU A 126 -8.62 7.50 10.41
C LEU A 126 -9.83 7.12 11.30
N TYR A 127 -10.47 5.98 11.03
CA TYR A 127 -11.58 5.49 11.83
C TYR A 127 -11.19 5.26 13.29
N ASP A 128 -10.04 4.62 13.52
CA ASP A 128 -9.59 4.28 14.87
C ASP A 128 -9.14 5.49 15.71
N ASN A 129 -8.63 6.55 15.04
CA ASN A 129 -8.01 7.68 15.74
C ASN A 129 -8.79 9.00 15.65
N CYS A 130 -9.64 9.17 14.63
CA CYS A 130 -10.39 10.40 14.37
C CYS A 130 -11.81 10.08 13.88
N PRO A 131 -12.63 9.33 14.64
CA PRO A 131 -13.96 8.90 14.21
C PRO A 131 -14.95 10.05 14.02
N GLU A 132 -14.65 11.24 14.51
CA GLU A 132 -15.46 12.46 14.36
C GLU A 132 -15.34 13.10 12.97
N LEU A 133 -14.28 12.79 12.22
CA LEU A 133 -14.02 13.44 10.93
C LEU A 133 -14.96 12.97 9.82
N ASP A 134 -15.31 13.88 8.92
CA ASP A 134 -16.02 13.58 7.67
C ASP A 134 -15.04 13.09 6.61
N VAL A 135 -14.95 11.78 6.41
CA VAL A 135 -13.99 11.15 5.49
C VAL A 135 -14.68 10.61 4.25
N HIS A 136 -14.25 11.09 3.09
CA HIS A 136 -14.76 10.65 1.80
C HIS A 136 -13.77 9.75 1.07
N VAL A 137 -14.26 8.68 0.43
CA VAL A 137 -13.45 7.78 -0.39
C VAL A 137 -13.92 7.78 -1.85
N ASP A 138 -12.98 7.98 -2.79
CA ASP A 138 -13.27 8.00 -4.22
C ASP A 138 -12.25 7.20 -5.05
N GLY A 139 -12.69 6.75 -6.21
CA GLY A 139 -11.89 6.00 -7.17
C GLY A 139 -11.96 4.50 -7.01
N MET A 140 -10.96 3.81 -7.54
CA MET A 140 -10.90 2.34 -7.61
C MET A 140 -10.80 1.68 -6.23
N GLY A 141 -10.26 2.37 -5.23
CA GLY A 141 -10.17 1.88 -3.85
C GLY A 141 -11.50 1.38 -3.31
N LYS A 142 -12.61 2.01 -3.68
CA LYS A 142 -13.97 1.57 -3.29
C LYS A 142 -14.31 0.15 -3.77
N ARG A 143 -13.93 -0.18 -5.01
CA ARG A 143 -14.17 -1.52 -5.57
C ARG A 143 -13.25 -2.55 -4.92
N ILE A 144 -12.00 -2.19 -4.70
CA ILE A 144 -11.03 -3.07 -4.03
C ILE A 144 -11.44 -3.34 -2.58
N THR A 145 -11.91 -2.33 -1.84
CA THR A 145 -12.41 -2.55 -0.46
C THR A 145 -13.54 -3.58 -0.41
N LYS A 146 -14.51 -3.48 -1.34
CA LYS A 146 -15.57 -4.49 -1.43
C LYS A 146 -15.02 -5.88 -1.72
N LEU A 147 -14.09 -5.99 -2.69
CA LEU A 147 -13.44 -7.25 -3.03
C LEU A 147 -12.70 -7.86 -1.83
N GLN A 148 -11.98 -7.05 -1.05
CA GLN A 148 -11.30 -7.51 0.15
C GLN A 148 -12.29 -8.00 1.22
N LEU A 149 -13.40 -7.29 1.43
CA LEU A 149 -14.44 -7.73 2.37
C LEU A 149 -15.16 -9.01 1.91
N GLU A 150 -15.36 -9.19 0.61
CA GLU A 150 -15.87 -10.44 0.02
C GLU A 150 -14.87 -11.61 0.16
N ASN A 151 -13.58 -11.32 0.29
CA ASN A 151 -12.49 -12.28 0.48
C ASN A 151 -11.81 -12.10 1.85
N SER A 152 -12.61 -12.04 2.87
CA SER A 152 -12.22 -11.65 4.23
C SER A 152 -11.19 -12.60 4.88
N GLN A 153 -11.00 -13.81 4.36
CA GLN A 153 -9.98 -14.78 4.81
C GLN A 153 -8.54 -14.25 4.64
N PHE A 154 -8.31 -13.24 3.80
CA PHE A 154 -7.01 -12.59 3.60
C PHE A 154 -6.80 -11.36 4.48
N LEU A 155 -7.79 -10.98 5.28
CA LEU A 155 -7.72 -9.83 6.18
C LEU A 155 -7.34 -10.27 7.59
N ARG A 156 -6.55 -9.46 8.27
CA ARG A 156 -6.23 -9.64 9.69
C ARG A 156 -7.45 -9.40 10.57
N ASP A 157 -8.16 -8.30 10.34
CA ASP A 157 -9.40 -7.95 11.04
C ASP A 157 -10.46 -7.48 10.02
N PRO A 158 -11.27 -8.42 9.50
CA PRO A 158 -12.34 -8.08 8.56
C PRO A 158 -13.40 -7.15 9.15
N LYS A 159 -13.65 -7.26 10.48
CA LYS A 159 -14.63 -6.44 11.15
C LYS A 159 -14.18 -4.99 11.20
N LEU A 160 -12.92 -4.74 11.56
CA LEU A 160 -12.35 -3.41 11.61
C LEU A 160 -12.41 -2.70 10.25
N LEU A 161 -12.03 -3.40 9.16
CA LEU A 161 -12.15 -2.84 7.82
C LEU A 161 -13.62 -2.57 7.45
N ASN A 162 -14.54 -3.46 7.80
CA ASN A 162 -15.96 -3.25 7.52
C ASN A 162 -16.54 -2.04 8.29
N ASP A 163 -16.15 -1.86 9.54
CA ASP A 163 -16.59 -0.75 10.37
C ASP A 163 -16.04 0.58 9.82
N ALA A 164 -14.75 0.65 9.48
CA ALA A 164 -14.12 1.81 8.84
C ALA A 164 -14.74 2.13 7.46
N TRP A 165 -15.07 1.09 6.69
CA TRP A 165 -15.77 1.22 5.42
C TRP A 165 -17.17 1.80 5.57
N ASN A 166 -17.94 1.34 6.54
CA ASN A 166 -19.30 1.83 6.78
C ASN A 166 -19.32 3.22 7.38
N TRP A 167 -18.33 3.59 8.16
CA TRP A 167 -18.13 4.92 8.69
C TRP A 167 -17.80 5.94 7.58
N SER A 168 -16.93 5.60 6.62
CA SER A 168 -16.54 6.51 5.54
C SER A 168 -17.65 6.75 4.53
N ARG A 169 -17.66 7.90 3.86
CA ARG A 169 -18.61 8.28 2.82
C ARG A 169 -18.08 7.91 1.43
N ARG A 170 -18.82 7.12 0.69
CA ARG A 170 -18.47 6.68 -0.66
C ARG A 170 -18.97 7.67 -1.71
N VAL A 171 -18.07 8.23 -2.48
CA VAL A 171 -18.41 9.09 -3.61
C VAL A 171 -18.93 8.23 -4.76
N SER A 172 -20.22 8.37 -5.09
CA SER A 172 -20.90 7.57 -6.12
C SER A 172 -21.36 8.40 -7.31
N SER A 173 -21.43 9.72 -7.15
CA SER A 173 -21.94 10.64 -8.17
C SER A 173 -21.05 11.88 -8.30
N LYS A 174 -21.30 12.68 -9.36
CA LYS A 174 -20.68 14.01 -9.52
C LYS A 174 -21.07 14.97 -8.38
N SER A 175 -22.29 14.81 -7.84
CA SER A 175 -22.77 15.60 -6.70
C SER A 175 -21.99 15.26 -5.44
N ASP A 176 -21.81 13.95 -5.13
CA ASP A 176 -21.06 13.49 -3.97
C ASP A 176 -19.60 13.96 -4.06
N ARG A 177 -19.03 13.92 -5.27
CA ARG A 177 -17.65 14.41 -5.50
C ARG A 177 -17.49 15.89 -5.21
N LYS A 178 -18.54 16.70 -5.47
CA LYS A 178 -18.54 18.12 -5.10
C LYS A 178 -18.65 18.31 -3.59
N LYS A 179 -19.51 17.53 -2.93
CA LYS A 179 -19.66 17.58 -1.46
C LYS A 179 -18.37 17.19 -0.75
N ALA A 180 -17.63 16.24 -1.30
CA ALA A 180 -16.34 15.82 -0.75
C ALA A 180 -15.30 16.95 -0.71
N LEU A 181 -15.45 18.03 -1.49
CA LEU A 181 -14.55 19.17 -1.42
C LEU A 181 -14.67 19.97 -0.11
N ASP A 182 -15.78 19.83 0.58
CA ASP A 182 -16.09 20.51 1.84
C ASP A 182 -15.93 19.53 3.05
N SER A 183 -15.32 18.34 2.83
CA SER A 183 -15.07 17.34 3.88
C SER A 183 -13.71 17.52 4.53
N ASP A 184 -13.51 16.90 5.69
CA ASP A 184 -12.24 16.95 6.42
C ASP A 184 -11.12 16.21 5.68
N VAL A 185 -11.43 15.00 5.17
CA VAL A 185 -10.42 14.15 4.50
C VAL A 185 -10.99 13.51 3.24
N ILE A 186 -10.20 13.51 2.18
CA ILE A 186 -10.50 12.79 0.93
C ILE A 186 -9.42 11.74 0.67
N VAL A 187 -9.76 10.47 0.78
CA VAL A 187 -8.88 9.36 0.35
C VAL A 187 -9.23 8.98 -1.09
N SER A 188 -8.30 9.17 -2.03
CA SER A 188 -8.61 9.03 -3.44
C SER A 188 -7.48 8.40 -4.28
N THR A 189 -7.84 7.62 -5.30
CA THR A 189 -6.88 7.10 -6.29
C THR A 189 -6.67 8.10 -7.44
N SER A 190 -5.48 8.21 -8.05
CA SER A 190 -4.30 7.36 -7.90
C SER A 190 -3.33 7.92 -6.84
N GLY A 191 -2.59 7.01 -6.19
CA GLY A 191 -1.66 7.33 -5.12
C GLY A 191 -0.42 8.13 -5.54
N MET A 192 -0.09 8.16 -6.82
CA MET A 192 1.06 8.91 -7.38
C MET A 192 0.65 10.10 -8.23
N LEU A 193 -0.59 10.57 -8.15
CA LEU A 193 -1.12 11.70 -8.92
C LEU A 193 -0.91 11.57 -10.45
N GLN A 194 -1.07 10.36 -11.00
CA GLN A 194 -0.95 10.09 -12.44
C GLN A 194 -2.30 10.09 -13.17
N GLY A 195 -3.37 10.45 -12.50
CA GLY A 195 -4.73 10.47 -13.06
C GLY A 195 -5.78 10.15 -12.00
N GLY A 196 -6.97 9.79 -12.47
CA GLY A 196 -8.08 9.43 -11.60
C GLY A 196 -8.67 10.61 -10.82
N PRO A 197 -9.52 10.32 -9.82
CA PRO A 197 -10.17 11.37 -9.05
C PRO A 197 -9.20 12.21 -8.21
N SER A 198 -8.04 11.71 -7.79
CA SER A 198 -7.07 12.49 -7.00
C SER A 198 -6.61 13.76 -7.74
N ILE A 199 -6.38 13.68 -9.05
CA ILE A 199 -6.06 14.86 -9.89
C ILE A 199 -7.24 15.82 -9.98
N TRP A 200 -8.46 15.28 -10.04
CA TRP A 200 -9.67 16.12 -10.08
C TRP A 200 -9.85 16.93 -8.79
N TYR A 201 -9.60 16.28 -7.61
CA TYR A 201 -9.63 16.95 -6.30
C TYR A 201 -8.49 17.95 -6.18
N LEU A 202 -7.26 17.55 -6.49
CA LEU A 202 -6.10 18.44 -6.44
C LEU A 202 -6.33 19.73 -7.24
N ASN A 203 -6.88 19.62 -8.47
CA ASN A 203 -7.16 20.80 -9.31
C ASN A 203 -8.14 21.80 -8.67
N ARG A 204 -8.94 21.38 -7.73
CA ARG A 204 -9.93 22.25 -7.05
C ARG A 204 -9.43 22.74 -5.70
N LEU A 205 -8.84 21.88 -4.93
CA LEU A 205 -8.32 22.20 -3.61
C LEU A 205 -7.11 23.13 -3.66
N ARG A 206 -6.32 23.10 -4.73
CA ARG A 206 -5.08 23.89 -4.89
C ARG A 206 -5.24 25.41 -4.81
N HIS A 207 -6.44 25.92 -4.79
CA HIS A 207 -6.74 27.35 -4.73
C HIS A 207 -6.98 27.87 -3.29
N ASP A 208 -7.06 26.97 -2.33
CA ASP A 208 -7.23 27.31 -0.92
C ASP A 208 -6.05 26.73 -0.13
N MET A 209 -5.27 27.62 0.47
CA MET A 209 -4.01 27.31 1.15
C MET A 209 -4.21 26.65 2.54
N GLU A 210 -5.44 26.58 3.03
CA GLU A 210 -5.75 25.81 4.24
C GLU A 210 -5.80 24.30 3.95
N ASN A 211 -5.99 23.90 2.67
CA ASN A 211 -5.93 22.51 2.26
C ASN A 211 -4.49 21.99 2.16
N GLU A 212 -4.29 20.71 2.40
CA GLU A 212 -2.97 20.08 2.28
C GLU A 212 -3.05 18.71 1.58
N ILE A 213 -1.89 18.25 1.08
CA ILE A 213 -1.74 16.93 0.44
C ILE A 213 -0.88 16.05 1.34
N PHE A 214 -1.39 14.86 1.69
CA PHE A 214 -0.64 13.89 2.50
C PHE A 214 -0.30 12.65 1.67
N PHE A 215 0.97 12.52 1.31
CA PHE A 215 1.50 11.33 0.66
C PHE A 215 1.76 10.24 1.70
N THR A 216 1.10 9.12 1.58
CA THR A 216 1.20 7.99 2.50
C THR A 216 1.93 6.77 1.90
N GLY A 217 2.59 6.99 0.77
CA GLY A 217 3.34 5.96 0.05
C GLY A 217 4.41 6.56 -0.85
N TYR A 218 5.29 5.70 -1.33
CA TYR A 218 6.39 6.08 -2.22
C TYR A 218 5.88 6.77 -3.50
N GLN A 219 6.61 7.81 -3.92
CA GLN A 219 6.36 8.52 -5.16
C GLN A 219 7.50 8.19 -6.15
N ALA A 220 7.18 7.37 -7.16
CA ALA A 220 8.15 6.92 -8.16
C ALA A 220 8.62 8.09 -9.05
N ARG A 221 9.80 7.94 -9.65
CA ARG A 221 10.28 8.87 -10.68
C ARG A 221 9.25 9.00 -11.80
N ASP A 222 9.18 10.13 -12.42
CA ASP A 222 8.27 10.45 -13.54
C ASP A 222 6.76 10.37 -13.20
N THR A 223 6.41 10.47 -11.91
CA THR A 223 5.02 10.56 -11.44
C THR A 223 4.63 11.97 -11.03
N GLY A 224 3.33 12.27 -11.07
CA GLY A 224 2.80 13.58 -10.66
C GLY A 224 3.11 13.89 -9.20
N GLY A 225 3.04 12.90 -8.30
CA GLY A 225 3.40 13.09 -6.90
C GLY A 225 4.88 13.40 -6.70
N ARG A 226 5.78 12.70 -7.42
CA ARG A 226 7.22 13.01 -7.36
C ARG A 226 7.53 14.40 -7.90
N LYS A 227 6.91 14.78 -9.01
CA LYS A 227 7.07 16.11 -9.61
C LYS A 227 6.56 17.20 -8.67
N LEU A 228 5.43 16.97 -7.99
CA LEU A 228 4.94 17.91 -6.97
C LEU A 228 5.96 18.10 -5.85
N GLN A 229 6.53 17.01 -5.32
CA GLN A 229 7.52 17.07 -4.25
C GLN A 229 8.82 17.77 -4.63
N SER A 230 9.27 17.64 -5.89
CA SER A 230 10.57 18.19 -6.34
C SER A 230 10.47 19.57 -6.99
N GLU A 231 9.36 19.87 -7.64
CA GLU A 231 9.20 21.05 -8.50
C GLU A 231 7.96 21.89 -8.17
N SER A 232 7.13 21.45 -7.21
CA SER A 232 5.83 22.06 -6.90
C SER A 232 4.91 22.16 -8.13
N LYS A 233 4.98 21.17 -9.03
CA LYS A 233 4.21 21.11 -10.27
C LYS A 233 3.55 19.76 -10.47
N VAL A 234 2.41 19.76 -11.15
CA VAL A 234 1.70 18.53 -11.56
C VAL A 234 1.09 18.71 -12.95
N ASP A 235 1.06 17.66 -13.74
CA ASP A 235 0.27 17.65 -14.96
C ASP A 235 -1.22 17.42 -14.60
N ILE A 236 -2.04 18.42 -14.88
CA ILE A 236 -3.49 18.38 -14.66
C ILE A 236 -4.19 18.44 -16.02
N PHE A 237 -4.76 17.31 -16.44
CA PHE A 237 -5.47 17.19 -17.73
C PHE A 237 -4.66 17.66 -18.94
N GLY A 238 -3.37 17.27 -18.99
CA GLY A 238 -2.45 17.59 -20.09
C GLY A 238 -1.86 19.00 -20.04
N LYS A 239 -1.98 19.69 -18.90
CA LYS A 239 -1.33 20.97 -18.66
C LYS A 239 -0.50 20.93 -17.38
N GLU A 240 0.73 21.36 -17.47
CA GLU A 240 1.57 21.59 -16.30
C GLU A 240 1.04 22.78 -15.51
N VAL A 241 0.84 22.57 -14.19
CA VAL A 241 0.25 23.54 -13.28
C VAL A 241 1.09 23.62 -12.01
N ASP A 242 1.36 24.85 -11.58
CA ASP A 242 2.00 25.11 -10.29
C ASP A 242 1.03 24.80 -9.14
N ILE A 243 1.54 24.13 -8.11
CA ILE A 243 0.81 23.76 -6.90
C ILE A 243 1.47 24.44 -5.70
N SER A 244 0.74 25.34 -5.08
CA SER A 244 1.20 26.08 -3.90
C SER A 244 0.75 25.46 -2.57
N LEU A 245 -0.07 24.38 -2.60
CA LEU A 245 -0.47 23.67 -1.40
C LEU A 245 0.72 23.10 -0.67
N ASN A 246 0.66 23.15 0.65
CA ASN A 246 1.55 22.38 1.49
C ASN A 246 1.33 20.88 1.27
N TRP A 247 2.39 20.13 1.46
CA TRP A 247 2.31 18.67 1.43
C TRP A 247 3.22 18.06 2.50
N GLU A 248 2.80 16.92 3.00
CA GLU A 248 3.55 16.09 3.94
C GLU A 248 3.71 14.68 3.37
N SER A 249 4.77 13.99 3.78
CA SER A 249 4.97 12.57 3.48
C SER A 249 5.03 11.75 4.74
N PHE A 250 4.31 10.63 4.75
CA PHE A 250 4.22 9.69 5.86
C PHE A 250 4.62 8.30 5.38
N SER A 251 5.42 7.60 6.18
CA SER A 251 5.97 6.29 5.84
C SER A 251 5.13 5.16 6.44
N PHE A 252 4.11 4.74 5.71
CA PHE A 252 3.32 3.55 6.05
C PHE A 252 3.63 2.38 5.11
N SER A 253 4.93 2.17 4.79
CA SER A 253 5.35 1.10 3.89
C SER A 253 4.91 -0.27 4.41
N THR A 254 4.51 -1.12 3.48
CA THR A 254 4.20 -2.54 3.68
C THR A 254 5.27 -3.45 3.06
N HIS A 255 6.47 -2.93 2.84
CA HIS A 255 7.67 -3.70 2.55
C HIS A 255 8.52 -3.80 3.80
N ALA A 256 9.19 -4.92 4.00
CA ALA A 256 10.12 -5.12 5.09
C ALA A 256 11.30 -4.11 5.01
N GLY A 257 11.70 -3.55 6.14
CA GLY A 257 12.90 -2.72 6.28
C GLY A 257 14.18 -3.55 6.30
N HIS A 258 15.32 -2.89 6.31
CA HIS A 258 16.62 -3.60 6.31
C HIS A 258 16.76 -4.59 7.46
N LYS A 259 16.38 -4.19 8.65
CA LYS A 259 16.42 -5.06 9.84
C LYS A 259 15.51 -6.28 9.67
N GLU A 260 14.26 -6.07 9.26
CA GLU A 260 13.30 -7.15 9.05
C GLU A 260 13.77 -8.10 7.92
N ILE A 261 14.31 -7.58 6.81
CA ILE A 261 14.88 -8.38 5.72
C ILE A 261 16.03 -9.26 6.27
N THR A 262 16.94 -8.67 7.03
CA THR A 262 18.09 -9.38 7.61
C THR A 262 17.65 -10.47 8.59
N GLU A 263 16.73 -10.14 9.50
CA GLU A 263 16.16 -11.10 10.46
C GLU A 263 15.40 -12.24 9.76
N PHE A 264 14.70 -11.93 8.67
CA PHE A 264 13.98 -12.93 7.88
C PHE A 264 14.94 -13.88 7.18
N ILE A 265 16.04 -13.38 6.57
CA ILE A 265 17.08 -14.22 5.97
C ILE A 265 17.69 -15.17 7.01
N TYR A 266 18.09 -14.65 8.18
CA TYR A 266 18.65 -15.50 9.24
C TYR A 266 17.66 -16.56 9.72
N SER A 267 16.37 -16.20 9.84
CA SER A 267 15.32 -17.12 10.29
C SER A 267 14.95 -18.17 9.24
N CYS A 268 15.15 -17.91 7.96
CA CYS A 268 14.97 -18.89 6.88
C CYS A 268 16.18 -19.81 6.72
N ASN A 269 17.36 -19.47 7.30
CA ASN A 269 18.57 -20.26 7.31
C ASN A 269 19.01 -20.81 5.92
N PRO A 270 18.97 -20.02 4.83
CA PRO A 270 19.23 -20.51 3.49
C PRO A 270 20.73 -20.73 3.25
N GLN A 271 21.07 -21.67 2.33
CA GLN A 271 22.41 -21.82 1.80
C GLN A 271 22.75 -20.75 0.75
N ASP A 272 21.72 -20.38 -0.06
CA ASP A 272 21.84 -19.38 -1.12
C ASP A 272 20.75 -18.31 -0.97
N VAL A 273 21.14 -17.02 -1.09
CA VAL A 273 20.21 -15.88 -1.10
C VAL A 273 20.31 -15.12 -2.42
N ILE A 274 19.21 -14.90 -3.09
CA ILE A 274 19.11 -14.09 -4.30
C ILE A 274 18.21 -12.90 -3.98
N ILE A 275 18.78 -11.69 -4.04
CA ILE A 275 18.07 -10.44 -3.77
C ILE A 275 17.64 -9.84 -5.09
N TYR A 276 16.38 -9.45 -5.19
CA TYR A 276 15.81 -8.77 -6.35
C TYR A 276 15.00 -7.56 -5.92
N HIS A 277 14.43 -6.82 -6.87
CA HIS A 277 13.61 -5.62 -6.63
C HIS A 277 14.31 -4.62 -5.69
N THR A 278 15.60 -4.32 -5.99
CA THR A 278 16.42 -3.41 -5.20
C THR A 278 17.28 -2.54 -6.11
N ASP A 279 17.71 -1.37 -5.61
CA ASP A 279 18.78 -0.61 -6.26
C ASP A 279 20.11 -1.32 -5.98
N PRO A 280 20.88 -1.72 -7.03
CA PRO A 280 22.16 -2.41 -6.86
C PRO A 280 23.17 -1.65 -5.98
N ASN A 281 23.06 -0.33 -5.89
CA ASN A 281 23.92 0.50 -5.05
C ASN A 281 23.57 0.39 -3.56
N ASN A 282 22.34 0.04 -3.23
CA ASN A 282 21.86 -0.12 -1.86
C ASN A 282 22.00 -1.55 -1.34
N ALA A 283 22.08 -2.55 -2.22
CA ALA A 283 22.08 -3.96 -1.82
C ALA A 283 23.47 -4.52 -1.43
N ARG A 284 24.55 -3.94 -1.90
CA ARG A 284 25.89 -4.56 -1.82
C ARG A 284 26.61 -4.56 -0.46
N PRO A 285 26.50 -3.59 0.46
CA PRO A 285 27.34 -3.60 1.67
C PRO A 285 26.66 -4.15 2.92
N HIS A 286 25.36 -4.43 2.92
CA HIS A 286 24.58 -4.54 4.15
C HIS A 286 23.84 -5.87 4.37
N LEU A 287 23.86 -6.77 3.39
CA LEU A 287 23.14 -8.04 3.45
C LEU A 287 24.04 -9.28 3.40
N VAL A 288 25.37 -9.10 3.64
CA VAL A 288 26.33 -10.20 3.76
C VAL A 288 26.91 -10.22 5.16
#